data_ac4d643d710e0a75206572b7805a4d67
#
_entry.id   ac4d643d710e0a75206572b7805a4d67
#
_cell.length_a   1.000
_cell.length_b   1.000
_cell.length_c   1.000
_cell.angle_alpha   90.00
_cell.angle_beta   90.00
_cell.angle_gamma   90.00
#
_symmetry.space_group_name_H-M   'P 1'
#
loop_
_entity.id
_entity.type
_entity.pdbx_description
1 polymer ?
#
loop_
_entity_poly.entity_id
_entity_poly.type
_entity_poly.pdbx_seq_one_letter_code
_entity_poly.pdbx_strand_id
1 'polypeptide(L)'
;MRYSTFGSPPRGWRPSANLLGLGTALLAGAVFLLYAQPPSSPVLGAMNAELARTQAKLKSQPIPPYYLSYEITEKHSIGVSGAFGKIQSSGESRNRQLDVDLRVGDYALDNTREVRGEMNYPQYSTTVVPIDNDPDAIRAMIWHQTDASYKHALDQLTKVKTNVQVKVAQDDKSTDFSREAPEHYAEPIVDIQVNRAAWEDKIRKYTAPFARYTNIYQATSYFSATAETRWYVNSEGAVIQTSQPAFQLFIVANTKASDGMELPRYESYFGFSEKDLPDDATVLKAVDKMIHDMEALRVAPVVDTYTGPAILSGRASGVFFHEIFGHRVEGQRQKNSDDAQTFKQKIGQPILAKEFSVYFDPTTRRLANTDLAGSYLYDNQGVKARRVAVVENGVLKTFLMSRKPVEGIPQSNGHGRKQVGMAPVARQSNLIVEVKPSAVQPDLKTLLIAKIKKQGLPYGLLFDDIQGGFTFTGRTVPNAFNVLPLMVYRIYPDGHEELVRGADLIGTPLTTFSKIAAADKNVAVFNGICGAESGGVPVSASSPAIFVTQIEVQKKTKSQERIPILPAPFEGGK
;
A
#
# COMPACT_ATOMS: atom_id res chain seq x y z
N MET A 1 -39.10 49.51 -14.94
CA MET A 1 -39.28 50.76 -15.74
C MET A 1 -38.36 50.72 -16.94
N ARG A 2 -39.01 50.75 -18.12
CA ARG A 2 -38.63 51.32 -19.44
C ARG A 2 -37.27 50.92 -20.01
N TYR A 3 -37.25 50.08 -21.10
CA TYR A 3 -37.44 50.38 -22.55
C TYR A 3 -36.43 51.41 -23.09
N SER A 4 -35.69 51.21 -24.17
CA SER A 4 -36.06 51.05 -25.57
C SER A 4 -34.78 50.84 -26.40
N THR A 5 -34.67 50.11 -27.40
CA THR A 5 -35.20 49.88 -28.75
C THR A 5 -34.30 50.38 -29.90
N PHE A 6 -34.10 49.45 -30.88
CA PHE A 6 -34.09 49.61 -32.35
C PHE A 6 -32.87 50.14 -33.12
N GLY A 7 -32.52 49.36 -34.15
CA GLY A 7 -31.92 49.88 -35.36
C GLY A 7 -31.36 48.82 -36.31
N SER A 8 -32.19 48.37 -37.28
CA SER A 8 -31.80 47.63 -38.50
C SER A 8 -32.09 48.45 -39.75
N PRO A 9 -31.87 47.97 -41.00
CA PRO A 9 -30.66 48.00 -41.83
C PRO A 9 -30.83 48.96 -43.03
N PRO A 10 -30.04 48.91 -44.10
CA PRO A 10 -30.66 48.76 -45.42
C PRO A 10 -29.97 47.79 -46.39
N ARG A 11 -30.83 47.39 -47.29
CA ARG A 11 -30.69 46.51 -48.46
C ARG A 11 -29.90 47.11 -49.63
N GLY A 12 -29.38 46.18 -50.45
CA GLY A 12 -29.48 46.30 -51.88
C GLY A 12 -28.19 46.11 -52.67
N TRP A 13 -28.03 45.01 -53.39
CA TRP A 13 -28.05 44.93 -54.88
C TRP A 13 -27.55 43.54 -55.34
N ARG A 14 -28.34 42.90 -56.21
CA ARG A 14 -27.93 41.81 -57.11
C ARG A 14 -27.78 42.47 -58.52
N PRO A 15 -27.06 41.90 -59.54
CA PRO A 15 -27.41 40.58 -60.09
C PRO A 15 -26.29 39.76 -60.78
N SER A 16 -26.76 38.58 -61.21
CA SER A 16 -26.50 37.72 -62.38
C SER A 16 -25.25 36.83 -62.44
N ALA A 17 -25.56 35.62 -62.35
CA ALA A 17 -25.29 34.38 -63.11
C ALA A 17 -24.07 34.30 -64.03
N ASN A 18 -23.26 33.24 -63.84
CA ASN A 18 -23.07 32.23 -64.89
C ASN A 18 -22.48 30.91 -64.31
N LEU A 19 -23.00 29.82 -64.83
CA LEU A 19 -22.65 28.41 -64.53
C LEU A 19 -21.20 28.11 -64.88
N LEU A 20 -20.56 27.27 -64.00
CA LEU A 20 -19.78 26.11 -64.45
C LEU A 20 -19.60 25.17 -63.26
N GLY A 21 -20.14 23.96 -63.39
CA GLY A 21 -20.08 22.92 -62.37
C GLY A 21 -18.68 22.32 -62.28
N LEU A 22 -18.27 22.10 -61.06
CA LEU A 22 -17.26 21.08 -60.70
C LEU A 22 -17.70 20.49 -59.36
N GLY A 23 -18.11 19.23 -59.44
CA GLY A 23 -18.44 18.43 -58.26
C GLY A 23 -17.21 18.21 -57.38
N THR A 24 -17.24 18.78 -56.18
CA THR A 24 -16.34 18.41 -55.11
C THR A 24 -17.06 17.41 -54.22
N ALA A 25 -16.70 16.12 -54.39
CA ALA A 25 -17.07 15.07 -53.47
C ALA A 25 -16.39 15.36 -52.12
N LEU A 26 -17.16 15.68 -51.10
CA LEU A 26 -16.75 15.69 -49.72
C LEU A 26 -16.47 14.24 -49.28
N LEU A 27 -15.21 13.80 -49.37
CA LEU A 27 -14.68 12.63 -48.66
C LEU A 27 -14.67 13.02 -47.18
N ALA A 28 -15.68 12.60 -46.41
CA ALA A 28 -15.64 12.54 -44.98
C ALA A 28 -14.61 11.45 -44.61
N GLY A 29 -13.35 11.85 -44.42
CA GLY A 29 -12.30 11.02 -43.86
C GLY A 29 -12.64 10.73 -42.42
N ALA A 30 -13.23 9.56 -42.15
CA ALA A 30 -13.24 8.98 -40.81
C ALA A 30 -11.77 8.71 -40.43
N VAL A 31 -11.20 9.56 -39.59
CA VAL A 31 -9.96 9.29 -38.91
C VAL A 31 -10.24 8.14 -37.94
N PHE A 32 -10.10 6.92 -38.42
CA PHE A 32 -9.90 5.79 -37.55
C PHE A 32 -8.56 6.01 -36.82
N LEU A 33 -8.63 6.47 -35.59
CA LEU A 33 -7.53 6.31 -34.64
C LEU A 33 -7.27 4.80 -34.56
N LEU A 34 -6.29 4.33 -35.35
CA LEU A 34 -5.69 3.03 -35.16
C LEU A 34 -5.06 3.05 -33.76
N TYR A 35 -5.83 2.66 -32.77
CA TYR A 35 -5.24 2.13 -31.54
C TYR A 35 -4.39 0.96 -31.97
N ALA A 36 -3.06 1.11 -31.86
CA ALA A 36 -2.15 0.00 -32.03
C ALA A 36 -2.67 -1.13 -31.14
N GLN A 37 -3.06 -2.25 -31.75
CA GLN A 37 -3.45 -3.41 -30.97
C GLN A 37 -2.27 -3.75 -30.08
N PRO A 38 -2.48 -3.94 -28.76
CA PRO A 38 -1.42 -4.35 -27.87
C PRO A 38 -0.77 -5.61 -28.43
N PRO A 39 0.56 -5.76 -28.31
CA PRO A 39 1.26 -6.94 -28.79
C PRO A 39 0.52 -8.19 -28.28
N SER A 40 0.20 -9.11 -29.18
CA SER A 40 -0.55 -10.32 -28.84
C SER A 40 0.27 -11.16 -27.85
N SER A 41 -0.07 -11.05 -26.56
CA SER A 41 0.53 -11.88 -25.51
C SER A 41 -0.03 -13.29 -25.65
N PRO A 42 0.81 -14.33 -25.87
CA PRO A 42 0.34 -15.72 -25.89
C PRO A 42 -0.40 -16.09 -24.59
N VAL A 43 0.01 -15.54 -23.46
CA VAL A 43 -0.63 -15.74 -22.16
C VAL A 43 -2.05 -15.17 -22.14
N LEU A 44 -2.25 -13.90 -22.56
CA LEU A 44 -3.60 -13.31 -22.67
C LEU A 44 -4.46 -14.08 -23.68
N GLY A 45 -3.89 -14.52 -24.79
CA GLY A 45 -4.58 -15.35 -25.79
C GLY A 45 -5.11 -16.64 -25.19
N ALA A 46 -4.27 -17.37 -24.46
CA ALA A 46 -4.64 -18.59 -23.76
C ALA A 46 -5.73 -18.36 -22.69
N MET A 47 -5.59 -17.30 -21.88
CA MET A 47 -6.54 -16.91 -20.85
C MET A 47 -7.91 -16.57 -21.44
N ASN A 48 -7.97 -15.75 -22.48
CA ASN A 48 -9.23 -15.37 -23.14
C ASN A 48 -9.90 -16.58 -23.80
N ALA A 49 -9.15 -17.46 -24.48
CA ALA A 49 -9.68 -18.66 -25.10
C ALA A 49 -10.31 -19.61 -24.05
N GLU A 50 -9.62 -19.80 -22.91
CA GLU A 50 -10.13 -20.65 -21.86
C GLU A 50 -11.31 -20.01 -21.09
N LEU A 51 -11.30 -18.70 -20.90
CA LEU A 51 -12.42 -17.96 -20.33
C LEU A 51 -13.70 -18.15 -21.17
N ALA A 52 -13.61 -17.93 -22.47
CA ALA A 52 -14.72 -18.11 -23.40
C ALA A 52 -15.24 -19.56 -23.40
N ARG A 53 -14.34 -20.56 -23.44
CA ARG A 53 -14.68 -21.97 -23.38
C ARG A 53 -15.40 -22.32 -22.08
N THR A 54 -14.86 -21.87 -20.95
CA THR A 54 -15.42 -22.12 -19.62
C THR A 54 -16.79 -21.50 -19.47
N GLN A 55 -16.99 -20.23 -19.85
CA GLN A 55 -18.29 -19.57 -19.81
C GLN A 55 -19.33 -20.34 -20.63
N ALA A 56 -18.99 -20.75 -21.86
CA ALA A 56 -19.89 -21.51 -22.72
C ALA A 56 -20.31 -22.85 -22.08
N LYS A 57 -19.39 -23.55 -21.42
CA LYS A 57 -19.64 -24.85 -20.78
C LYS A 57 -20.42 -24.75 -19.46
N LEU A 58 -20.06 -23.77 -18.62
CA LEU A 58 -20.72 -23.61 -17.31
C LEU A 58 -22.07 -22.91 -17.38
N LYS A 59 -22.40 -22.25 -18.50
CA LYS A 59 -23.71 -21.61 -18.72
C LYS A 59 -24.90 -22.60 -18.61
N SER A 60 -24.68 -23.85 -18.97
CA SER A 60 -25.72 -24.91 -18.93
C SER A 60 -25.81 -25.63 -17.57
N GLN A 61 -25.00 -25.31 -16.61
CA GLN A 61 -25.05 -25.90 -15.28
C GLN A 61 -26.24 -25.36 -14.47
N PRO A 62 -26.77 -26.12 -13.49
CA PRO A 62 -27.89 -25.68 -12.65
C PRO A 62 -27.65 -24.36 -11.92
N ILE A 63 -26.43 -24.08 -11.53
CA ILE A 63 -25.99 -22.83 -10.90
C ILE A 63 -24.77 -22.29 -11.68
N PRO A 64 -25.00 -21.56 -12.78
CA PRO A 64 -23.91 -21.02 -13.57
C PRO A 64 -23.15 -19.90 -12.81
N PRO A 65 -21.82 -19.75 -13.01
CA PRO A 65 -21.13 -18.60 -12.47
C PRO A 65 -21.63 -17.32 -13.16
N TYR A 66 -21.90 -16.30 -12.38
CA TYR A 66 -22.23 -14.96 -12.89
C TYR A 66 -20.99 -14.13 -13.16
N TYR A 67 -19.88 -14.47 -12.50
CA TYR A 67 -18.59 -13.80 -12.66
C TYR A 67 -17.45 -14.82 -12.63
N LEU A 68 -16.44 -14.58 -13.46
CA LEU A 68 -15.22 -15.36 -13.54
C LEU A 68 -14.06 -14.45 -13.96
N SER A 69 -12.96 -14.49 -13.24
CA SER A 69 -11.72 -13.86 -13.65
C SER A 69 -10.53 -14.78 -13.48
N TYR A 70 -9.53 -14.56 -14.32
CA TYR A 70 -8.22 -15.16 -14.26
C TYR A 70 -7.19 -14.07 -14.09
N GLU A 71 -6.30 -14.23 -13.12
CA GLU A 71 -5.09 -13.42 -12.98
C GLU A 71 -3.89 -14.35 -13.02
N ILE A 72 -2.99 -14.14 -13.98
CA ILE A 72 -1.68 -14.79 -14.00
C ILE A 72 -0.63 -13.74 -13.64
N THR A 73 0.18 -14.05 -12.62
CA THR A 73 1.30 -13.20 -12.19
C THR A 73 2.61 -13.95 -12.43
N GLU A 74 3.48 -13.38 -13.23
CA GLU A 74 4.86 -13.83 -13.38
C GLU A 74 5.79 -12.90 -12.63
N LYS A 75 6.70 -13.48 -11.87
CA LYS A 75 7.71 -12.74 -11.12
C LYS A 75 9.09 -13.28 -11.44
N HIS A 76 9.93 -12.45 -12.04
CA HIS A 76 11.36 -12.65 -12.19
C HIS A 76 12.06 -11.90 -11.05
N SER A 77 12.91 -12.59 -10.30
CA SER A 77 13.54 -12.04 -9.09
C SER A 77 15.02 -12.37 -9.07
N ILE A 78 15.85 -11.38 -8.77
CA ILE A 78 17.28 -11.52 -8.51
C ILE A 78 17.53 -11.00 -7.11
N GLY A 79 18.12 -11.82 -6.24
CA GLY A 79 18.36 -11.48 -4.84
C GLY A 79 19.79 -11.76 -4.42
N VAL A 80 20.33 -10.85 -3.59
CA VAL A 80 21.63 -11.02 -2.93
C VAL A 80 21.48 -10.64 -1.48
N SER A 81 21.95 -11.49 -0.57
CA SER A 81 21.99 -11.18 0.86
C SER A 81 23.34 -11.49 1.47
N GLY A 82 23.68 -10.80 2.53
CA GLY A 82 24.93 -11.00 3.25
C GLY A 82 24.91 -10.41 4.64
N ALA A 83 25.83 -10.86 5.47
CA ALA A 83 26.00 -10.43 6.84
C ALA A 83 27.50 -10.33 7.18
N PHE A 84 27.88 -9.32 7.96
CA PHE A 84 29.24 -9.17 8.50
C PHE A 84 30.34 -9.29 7.42
N GLY A 85 30.11 -8.73 6.24
CA GLY A 85 31.06 -8.73 5.11
C GLY A 85 31.10 -10.02 4.30
N LYS A 86 30.17 -10.97 4.51
CA LYS A 86 30.08 -12.24 3.77
C LYS A 86 28.72 -12.43 3.12
N ILE A 87 28.69 -13.11 1.98
CA ILE A 87 27.44 -13.44 1.30
C ILE A 87 26.77 -14.63 1.97
N GLN A 88 25.47 -14.52 2.21
CA GLN A 88 24.60 -15.58 2.72
C GLN A 88 23.85 -16.29 1.60
N SER A 89 23.32 -15.51 0.65
CA SER A 89 22.67 -16.06 -0.53
C SER A 89 22.81 -15.14 -1.72
N SER A 90 22.83 -15.73 -2.91
CA SER A 90 22.84 -15.03 -4.18
C SER A 90 22.15 -15.92 -5.20
N GLY A 91 21.07 -15.46 -5.81
CA GLY A 91 20.27 -16.29 -6.70
C GLY A 91 19.33 -15.51 -7.58
N GLU A 92 18.76 -16.24 -8.52
CA GLU A 92 17.77 -15.77 -9.47
C GLU A 92 16.64 -16.79 -9.55
N SER A 93 15.41 -16.33 -9.68
CA SER A 93 14.23 -17.19 -9.82
C SER A 93 13.20 -16.55 -10.72
N ARG A 94 12.46 -17.41 -11.44
CA ARG A 94 11.28 -17.00 -12.22
C ARG A 94 10.15 -17.97 -11.90
N ASN A 95 9.00 -17.44 -11.55
CA ASN A 95 7.81 -18.25 -11.30
C ASN A 95 6.58 -17.57 -11.89
N ARG A 96 5.57 -18.38 -12.20
CA ARG A 96 4.30 -17.92 -12.72
C ARG A 96 3.17 -18.62 -11.96
N GLN A 97 2.20 -17.86 -11.49
CA GLN A 97 1.09 -18.35 -10.67
C GLN A 97 -0.24 -17.84 -11.20
N LEU A 98 -1.25 -18.70 -11.13
CA LEU A 98 -2.63 -18.40 -11.53
C LEU A 98 -3.53 -18.29 -10.30
N ASP A 99 -4.30 -17.23 -10.24
CA ASP A 99 -5.42 -17.05 -9.32
C ASP A 99 -6.74 -17.06 -10.11
N VAL A 100 -7.76 -17.71 -9.56
CA VAL A 100 -9.11 -17.79 -10.15
C VAL A 100 -10.12 -17.23 -9.17
N ASP A 101 -10.84 -16.16 -9.56
CA ASP A 101 -12.04 -15.69 -8.84
C ASP A 101 -13.28 -16.14 -9.60
N LEU A 102 -13.98 -17.11 -9.04
CA LEU A 102 -15.21 -17.67 -9.60
C LEU A 102 -16.36 -17.46 -8.62
N ARG A 103 -17.42 -16.81 -9.11
CA ARG A 103 -18.56 -16.44 -8.28
C ARG A 103 -19.86 -17.02 -8.82
N VAL A 104 -20.61 -17.64 -7.91
CA VAL A 104 -21.95 -18.20 -8.15
C VAL A 104 -22.99 -17.52 -7.25
N GLY A 105 -24.24 -17.50 -7.68
CA GLY A 105 -25.29 -16.67 -7.09
C GLY A 105 -25.55 -15.47 -7.98
N ASP A 106 -25.49 -14.27 -7.43
CA ASP A 106 -25.59 -13.02 -8.17
C ASP A 106 -24.81 -11.89 -7.46
N TYR A 107 -24.81 -10.67 -8.04
CA TYR A 107 -24.11 -9.53 -7.46
C TYR A 107 -24.62 -9.14 -6.06
N ALA A 108 -25.89 -9.40 -5.75
CA ALA A 108 -26.49 -9.09 -4.47
C ALA A 108 -26.11 -10.10 -3.38
N LEU A 109 -26.06 -11.40 -3.75
CA LEU A 109 -25.75 -12.49 -2.83
C LEU A 109 -24.94 -13.57 -3.54
N ASP A 110 -23.70 -13.72 -3.18
CA ASP A 110 -22.81 -14.71 -3.77
C ASP A 110 -22.11 -15.61 -2.74
N ASN A 111 -21.33 -16.57 -3.26
CA ASN A 111 -20.57 -17.53 -2.46
C ASN A 111 -19.45 -16.91 -1.61
N THR A 112 -19.13 -15.62 -1.76
CA THR A 112 -18.06 -14.96 -1.00
C THR A 112 -18.59 -14.21 0.22
N ARG A 113 -19.91 -14.21 0.46
CA ARG A 113 -20.51 -13.61 1.65
C ARG A 113 -20.02 -14.32 2.91
N GLU A 114 -19.66 -13.55 3.91
CA GLU A 114 -19.15 -14.08 5.18
C GLU A 114 -20.20 -14.93 5.91
N VAL A 115 -19.76 -16.11 6.34
CA VAL A 115 -20.54 -17.03 7.17
C VAL A 115 -20.13 -16.82 8.62
N ARG A 116 -21.10 -16.56 9.49
CA ARG A 116 -20.84 -16.26 10.90
C ARG A 116 -20.21 -17.46 11.61
N GLY A 117 -19.10 -17.21 12.32
CA GLY A 117 -18.36 -18.22 13.07
C GLY A 117 -17.30 -18.97 12.26
N GLU A 118 -17.22 -18.74 10.95
CA GLU A 118 -16.08 -19.17 10.15
C GLU A 118 -15.06 -18.01 10.05
N MET A 119 -13.80 -18.28 10.38
CA MET A 119 -12.71 -17.32 10.07
C MET A 119 -12.44 -17.41 8.57
N ASN A 120 -13.10 -16.58 7.81
CA ASN A 120 -12.87 -16.49 6.38
C ASN A 120 -11.73 -15.53 6.09
N TYR A 121 -10.52 -16.06 6.00
CA TYR A 121 -9.51 -15.46 5.13
C TYR A 121 -9.70 -16.10 3.75
N PRO A 122 -10.41 -15.46 2.83
CA PRO A 122 -10.65 -16.05 1.52
C PRO A 122 -9.31 -16.16 0.81
N GLN A 123 -8.82 -17.38 0.68
CA GLN A 123 -7.65 -17.71 -0.11
C GLN A 123 -8.14 -18.20 -1.47
N TYR A 124 -7.51 -17.72 -2.53
CA TYR A 124 -7.65 -18.38 -3.81
C TYR A 124 -6.77 -19.63 -3.81
N SER A 125 -7.29 -20.72 -4.39
CA SER A 125 -6.43 -21.84 -4.72
C SER A 125 -5.48 -21.37 -5.83
N THR A 126 -4.26 -21.04 -5.46
CA THR A 126 -3.25 -20.66 -6.43
C THR A 126 -2.58 -21.92 -7.00
N THR A 127 -2.29 -21.91 -8.28
CA THR A 127 -1.52 -22.98 -8.93
C THR A 127 -0.37 -22.42 -9.73
N VAL A 128 0.72 -23.19 -9.81
CA VAL A 128 1.87 -22.84 -10.64
C VAL A 128 1.52 -23.10 -12.10
N VAL A 129 1.85 -22.16 -12.97
CA VAL A 129 1.65 -22.23 -14.41
C VAL A 129 3.02 -22.30 -15.09
N PRO A 130 3.18 -23.08 -16.17
CA PRO A 130 4.44 -23.13 -16.92
C PRO A 130 4.93 -21.72 -17.31
N ILE A 131 6.24 -21.50 -17.20
CA ILE A 131 6.87 -20.24 -17.63
C ILE A 131 7.04 -20.19 -19.15
N ASP A 132 7.01 -21.34 -19.81
CA ASP A 132 6.91 -21.41 -21.26
C ASP A 132 5.57 -20.85 -21.72
N ASN A 133 5.59 -20.08 -22.81
CA ASN A 133 4.38 -19.47 -23.35
C ASN A 133 3.59 -20.43 -24.25
N ASP A 134 3.48 -21.71 -23.87
CA ASP A 134 2.67 -22.71 -24.56
C ASP A 134 1.17 -22.51 -24.20
N PRO A 135 0.31 -22.15 -25.18
CA PRO A 135 -1.08 -21.84 -24.89
C PRO A 135 -1.89 -23.03 -24.37
N ASP A 136 -1.59 -24.25 -24.83
CA ASP A 136 -2.35 -25.43 -24.42
C ASP A 136 -2.00 -25.87 -23.00
N ALA A 137 -0.72 -25.78 -22.62
CA ALA A 137 -0.27 -26.03 -21.26
C ALA A 137 -0.88 -25.00 -20.27
N ILE A 138 -0.86 -23.71 -20.63
CA ILE A 138 -1.49 -22.65 -19.82
C ILE A 138 -3.00 -22.92 -19.66
N ARG A 139 -3.71 -23.21 -20.75
CA ARG A 139 -5.15 -23.50 -20.73
C ARG A 139 -5.49 -24.75 -19.91
N ALA A 140 -4.65 -25.78 -19.95
CA ALA A 140 -4.85 -26.98 -19.13
C ALA A 140 -4.80 -26.65 -17.62
N MET A 141 -3.87 -25.81 -17.20
CA MET A 141 -3.78 -25.35 -15.79
C MET A 141 -4.98 -24.49 -15.39
N ILE A 142 -5.41 -23.57 -16.26
CA ILE A 142 -6.59 -22.73 -16.01
C ILE A 142 -7.84 -23.62 -15.89
N TRP A 143 -8.03 -24.56 -16.81
CA TRP A 143 -9.16 -25.49 -16.77
C TRP A 143 -9.24 -26.28 -15.46
N HIS A 144 -8.14 -26.90 -15.06
CA HIS A 144 -8.11 -27.71 -13.83
C HIS A 144 -8.42 -26.86 -12.60
N GLN A 145 -7.80 -25.69 -12.49
CA GLN A 145 -8.02 -24.77 -11.36
C GLN A 145 -9.45 -24.22 -11.34
N THR A 146 -10.03 -23.95 -12.52
CA THR A 146 -11.41 -23.44 -12.64
C THR A 146 -12.43 -24.49 -12.18
N ASP A 147 -12.23 -25.77 -12.51
CA ASP A 147 -13.10 -26.86 -12.05
C ASP A 147 -13.12 -26.96 -10.52
N ALA A 148 -11.94 -26.90 -9.90
CA ALA A 148 -11.81 -26.91 -8.44
C ALA A 148 -12.48 -25.69 -7.81
N SER A 149 -12.28 -24.50 -8.38
CA SER A 149 -12.89 -23.25 -7.90
C SER A 149 -14.40 -23.25 -8.03
N TYR A 150 -14.95 -23.81 -9.12
CA TYR A 150 -16.38 -23.92 -9.32
C TYR A 150 -17.06 -24.84 -8.27
N LYS A 151 -16.48 -26.01 -8.02
CA LYS A 151 -16.96 -26.94 -6.99
C LYS A 151 -16.95 -26.31 -5.61
N HIS A 152 -15.85 -25.65 -5.27
CA HIS A 152 -15.72 -24.91 -3.99
C HIS A 152 -16.77 -23.79 -3.87
N ALA A 153 -17.00 -23.03 -4.94
CA ALA A 153 -17.98 -21.95 -4.95
C ALA A 153 -19.42 -22.43 -4.71
N LEU A 154 -19.79 -23.61 -5.25
CA LEU A 154 -21.08 -24.23 -5.00
C LEU A 154 -21.27 -24.64 -3.54
N ASP A 155 -20.24 -25.23 -2.93
CA ASP A 155 -20.26 -25.63 -1.52
C ASP A 155 -20.41 -24.39 -0.62
N GLN A 156 -19.64 -23.33 -0.91
CA GLN A 156 -19.72 -22.07 -0.16
C GLN A 156 -21.09 -21.38 -0.32
N LEU A 157 -21.65 -21.32 -1.53
CA LEU A 157 -22.98 -20.75 -1.75
C LEU A 157 -24.05 -21.47 -0.92
N THR A 158 -23.95 -22.79 -0.79
CA THR A 158 -24.86 -23.58 0.03
C THR A 158 -24.78 -23.18 1.51
N LYS A 159 -23.57 -23.03 2.04
CA LYS A 159 -23.35 -22.53 3.41
C LYS A 159 -23.88 -21.11 3.59
N VAL A 160 -23.60 -20.22 2.65
CA VAL A 160 -24.08 -18.81 2.67
C VAL A 160 -25.61 -18.78 2.72
N LYS A 161 -26.29 -19.50 1.85
CA LYS A 161 -27.76 -19.57 1.81
C LYS A 161 -28.34 -20.09 3.13
N THR A 162 -27.75 -21.13 3.70
CA THR A 162 -28.17 -21.68 4.99
C THR A 162 -27.99 -20.65 6.11
N ASN A 163 -26.83 -19.95 6.14
CA ASN A 163 -26.54 -18.93 7.15
C ASN A 163 -27.51 -17.73 7.05
N VAL A 164 -27.85 -17.28 5.84
CA VAL A 164 -28.77 -16.16 5.62
C VAL A 164 -30.21 -16.52 6.10
N GLN A 165 -30.66 -17.78 5.95
CA GLN A 165 -31.96 -18.22 6.40
C GLN A 165 -32.12 -18.21 7.94
N VAL A 166 -31.03 -18.38 8.68
CA VAL A 166 -31.02 -18.46 10.15
C VAL A 166 -30.81 -17.10 10.81
N LYS A 167 -30.49 -16.06 10.05
CA LYS A 167 -29.97 -14.79 10.57
C LYS A 167 -31.04 -13.69 10.69
N VAL A 168 -31.02 -12.97 11.81
CA VAL A 168 -31.60 -11.61 11.95
C VAL A 168 -30.91 -10.67 10.94
N ALA A 169 -31.66 -9.76 10.32
CA ALA A 169 -31.19 -8.85 9.27
C ALA A 169 -29.81 -8.26 9.56
N GLN A 170 -28.93 -8.26 8.56
CA GLN A 170 -27.64 -7.57 8.65
C GLN A 170 -27.87 -6.06 8.62
N ASP A 171 -27.04 -5.31 9.36
CA ASP A 171 -27.07 -3.84 9.37
C ASP A 171 -26.69 -3.26 7.99
N ASP A 172 -25.75 -3.87 7.29
CA ASP A 172 -25.33 -3.48 5.95
C ASP A 172 -26.09 -4.30 4.88
N LYS A 173 -26.86 -3.58 4.06
CA LYS A 173 -27.68 -4.15 2.96
C LYS A 173 -27.03 -4.05 1.59
N SER A 174 -25.77 -3.61 1.53
CA SER A 174 -25.04 -3.52 0.26
C SER A 174 -24.84 -4.90 -0.39
N THR A 175 -24.68 -4.89 -1.70
CA THR A 175 -24.40 -6.07 -2.51
C THR A 175 -23.06 -6.70 -2.15
N ASP A 176 -22.82 -7.95 -2.57
CA ASP A 176 -21.56 -8.64 -2.30
C ASP A 176 -20.47 -8.28 -3.31
N PHE A 177 -20.87 -7.89 -4.53
CA PHE A 177 -19.92 -7.51 -5.57
C PHE A 177 -20.47 -6.37 -6.43
N SER A 178 -19.58 -5.50 -6.93
CA SER A 178 -19.95 -4.41 -7.83
C SER A 178 -19.74 -4.78 -9.29
N ARG A 179 -20.55 -4.18 -10.18
CA ARG A 179 -20.28 -4.17 -11.62
C ARG A 179 -19.35 -3.03 -11.94
N GLU A 180 -18.31 -3.32 -12.72
CA GLU A 180 -17.38 -2.30 -13.18
C GLU A 180 -17.31 -2.31 -14.71
N ALA A 181 -16.97 -1.18 -15.29
CA ALA A 181 -16.76 -1.08 -16.74
C ALA A 181 -15.54 -1.93 -17.14
N PRO A 182 -15.60 -2.65 -18.28
CA PRO A 182 -14.44 -3.40 -18.75
C PRO A 182 -13.32 -2.46 -19.17
N GLU A 183 -12.09 -2.81 -18.79
CA GLU A 183 -10.88 -2.06 -19.14
C GLU A 183 -10.01 -2.89 -20.09
N HIS A 184 -9.45 -2.22 -21.10
CA HIS A 184 -8.51 -2.81 -22.05
C HIS A 184 -7.20 -2.06 -21.99
N TYR A 185 -6.15 -2.75 -21.52
CA TYR A 185 -4.85 -2.15 -21.36
C TYR A 185 -3.74 -3.18 -21.51
N ALA A 186 -2.69 -2.83 -22.25
CA ALA A 186 -1.49 -3.64 -22.30
C ALA A 186 -0.27 -2.73 -22.43
N GLU A 187 0.69 -2.93 -21.55
CA GLU A 187 2.02 -2.32 -21.65
C GLU A 187 3.08 -3.36 -21.99
N PRO A 188 4.23 -2.95 -22.53
CA PRO A 188 5.33 -3.85 -22.80
C PRO A 188 5.78 -4.59 -21.53
N ILE A 189 6.11 -5.85 -21.69
CA ILE A 189 6.71 -6.64 -20.60
C ILE A 189 8.11 -6.11 -20.32
N VAL A 190 8.35 -5.79 -19.06
CA VAL A 190 9.66 -5.36 -18.57
C VAL A 190 10.37 -6.56 -17.95
N ASP A 191 11.63 -6.73 -18.28
CA ASP A 191 12.51 -7.69 -17.60
C ASP A 191 13.66 -6.94 -16.91
N ILE A 192 14.31 -7.62 -15.96
CA ILE A 192 15.42 -7.07 -15.18
C ILE A 192 16.73 -7.73 -15.59
N GLN A 193 17.76 -6.90 -15.66
CA GLN A 193 19.15 -7.37 -15.83
C GLN A 193 19.99 -6.71 -14.73
N VAL A 194 20.65 -7.52 -13.92
CA VAL A 194 21.45 -7.07 -12.80
C VAL A 194 22.81 -7.73 -12.84
N ASN A 195 23.87 -6.96 -12.67
CA ASN A 195 25.19 -7.51 -12.42
C ASN A 195 25.26 -8.05 -10.98
N ARG A 196 24.93 -9.34 -10.82
CA ARG A 196 24.85 -9.99 -9.52
C ARG A 196 26.19 -9.99 -8.77
N ALA A 197 27.31 -10.18 -9.44
CA ALA A 197 28.64 -10.15 -8.83
C ALA A 197 28.95 -8.75 -8.25
N ALA A 198 28.60 -7.68 -8.97
CA ALA A 198 28.78 -6.32 -8.46
C ALA A 198 27.91 -6.06 -7.19
N TRP A 199 26.69 -6.61 -7.15
CA TRP A 199 25.85 -6.51 -5.95
C TRP A 199 26.37 -7.36 -4.78
N GLU A 200 26.95 -8.52 -5.05
CA GLU A 200 27.64 -9.29 -4.02
C GLU A 200 28.76 -8.47 -3.37
N ASP A 201 29.56 -7.75 -4.17
CA ASP A 201 30.64 -6.90 -3.64
C ASP A 201 30.08 -5.71 -2.85
N LYS A 202 29.00 -5.07 -3.32
CA LYS A 202 28.29 -4.02 -2.56
C LYS A 202 27.76 -4.55 -1.23
N ILE A 203 27.10 -5.71 -1.20
CA ILE A 203 26.54 -6.30 0.03
C ILE A 203 27.65 -6.66 1.02
N ARG A 204 28.77 -7.21 0.57
CA ARG A 204 29.96 -7.41 1.44
C ARG A 204 30.42 -6.08 2.03
N LYS A 205 30.55 -5.04 1.19
CA LYS A 205 31.00 -3.70 1.59
C LYS A 205 30.08 -3.05 2.61
N TYR A 206 28.74 -3.16 2.43
CA TYR A 206 27.77 -2.52 3.33
C TYR A 206 27.63 -3.22 4.67
N THR A 207 27.91 -4.52 4.73
CA THR A 207 27.81 -5.31 5.98
C THR A 207 29.13 -5.45 6.74
N ALA A 208 30.28 -5.22 6.09
CA ALA A 208 31.59 -5.34 6.72
C ALA A 208 31.84 -4.40 7.93
N PRO A 209 31.36 -3.15 7.95
CA PRO A 209 31.59 -2.26 9.10
C PRO A 209 31.06 -2.81 10.42
N PHE A 210 29.94 -3.53 10.41
CA PHE A 210 29.32 -4.09 11.61
C PHE A 210 30.18 -5.16 12.31
N ALA A 211 31.06 -5.85 11.57
CA ALA A 211 31.93 -6.90 12.13
C ALA A 211 32.97 -6.38 13.15
N ARG A 212 33.17 -5.06 13.23
CA ARG A 212 34.09 -4.43 14.18
C ARG A 212 33.46 -4.23 15.56
N TYR A 213 32.15 -4.47 15.71
CA TYR A 213 31.37 -4.19 16.91
C TYR A 213 30.83 -5.49 17.50
N THR A 214 31.45 -5.94 18.57
CA THR A 214 31.14 -7.22 19.23
C THR A 214 29.76 -7.26 19.88
N ASN A 215 29.16 -6.10 20.07
CA ASN A 215 27.83 -5.89 20.65
C ASN A 215 26.70 -5.74 19.61
N ILE A 216 27.03 -5.82 18.32
CA ILE A 216 26.03 -5.92 17.24
C ILE A 216 25.87 -7.40 16.91
N TYR A 217 24.73 -7.98 17.28
CA TYR A 217 24.51 -9.43 17.22
C TYR A 217 23.93 -9.89 15.88
N GLN A 218 23.33 -8.99 15.16
CA GLN A 218 22.80 -9.23 13.81
C GLN A 218 23.04 -8.01 12.94
N ALA A 219 23.55 -8.22 11.74
CA ALA A 219 23.66 -7.18 10.73
C ALA A 219 23.58 -7.84 9.36
N THR A 220 22.52 -7.58 8.64
CA THR A 220 22.24 -8.19 7.34
C THR A 220 21.84 -7.12 6.34
N SER A 221 22.28 -7.29 5.11
CA SER A 221 21.80 -6.48 3.98
C SER A 221 21.20 -7.38 2.92
N TYR A 222 20.13 -6.91 2.30
CA TYR A 222 19.41 -7.58 1.22
C TYR A 222 19.26 -6.63 0.05
N PHE A 223 19.71 -7.05 -1.10
CA PHE A 223 19.36 -6.45 -2.38
C PHE A 223 18.35 -7.35 -3.07
N SER A 224 17.31 -6.77 -3.63
CA SER A 224 16.32 -7.46 -4.45
C SER A 224 15.98 -6.61 -5.67
N ALA A 225 16.07 -7.22 -6.85
CA ALA A 225 15.48 -6.69 -8.08
C ALA A 225 14.39 -7.65 -8.53
N THR A 226 13.23 -7.11 -8.89
CA THR A 226 12.09 -7.90 -9.37
C THR A 226 11.49 -7.25 -10.59
N ALA A 227 11.05 -8.07 -11.56
CA ALA A 227 10.10 -7.67 -12.59
C ALA A 227 8.83 -8.50 -12.39
N GLU A 228 7.71 -7.82 -12.19
CA GLU A 228 6.42 -8.46 -12.04
C GLU A 228 5.56 -8.12 -13.25
N THR A 229 5.09 -9.15 -13.96
CA THR A 229 4.12 -9.03 -15.05
C THR A 229 2.83 -9.69 -14.62
N ARG A 230 1.74 -8.97 -14.79
CA ARG A 230 0.40 -9.44 -14.44
C ARG A 230 -0.51 -9.38 -15.67
N TRP A 231 -1.14 -10.51 -15.98
CA TRP A 231 -2.18 -10.65 -16.98
C TRP A 231 -3.52 -10.91 -16.27
N TYR A 232 -4.52 -10.18 -16.66
CA TYR A 232 -5.86 -10.26 -16.07
C TYR A 232 -6.93 -10.26 -17.15
N VAL A 233 -7.88 -11.19 -17.05
CA VAL A 233 -9.09 -11.24 -17.88
C VAL A 233 -10.30 -11.57 -17.03
N ASN A 234 -11.47 -11.04 -17.37
CA ASN A 234 -12.71 -11.39 -16.67
C ASN A 234 -13.92 -11.54 -17.61
N SER A 235 -14.97 -12.14 -17.07
CA SER A 235 -16.23 -12.40 -17.79
C SER A 235 -17.05 -11.14 -18.12
N GLU A 236 -16.68 -9.98 -17.58
CA GLU A 236 -17.27 -8.68 -17.92
C GLU A 236 -16.56 -8.01 -19.11
N GLY A 237 -15.45 -8.60 -19.58
CA GLY A 237 -14.73 -8.15 -20.78
C GLY A 237 -13.42 -7.40 -20.52
N ALA A 238 -12.95 -7.30 -19.29
CA ALA A 238 -11.66 -6.67 -19.04
C ALA A 238 -10.51 -7.55 -19.55
N VAL A 239 -9.50 -6.91 -20.18
CA VAL A 239 -8.26 -7.54 -20.68
C VAL A 239 -7.10 -6.61 -20.37
N ILE A 240 -6.27 -7.00 -19.41
CA ILE A 240 -5.23 -6.12 -18.86
C ILE A 240 -3.89 -6.86 -18.79
N GLN A 241 -2.82 -6.18 -19.24
CA GLN A 241 -1.43 -6.58 -19.02
C GLN A 241 -0.67 -5.40 -18.43
N THR A 242 -0.08 -5.61 -17.26
CA THR A 242 0.82 -4.65 -16.60
C THR A 242 2.16 -5.29 -16.31
N SER A 243 3.24 -4.51 -16.34
CA SER A 243 4.57 -4.98 -16.04
C SER A 243 5.40 -3.91 -15.36
N GLN A 244 5.98 -4.21 -14.21
CA GLN A 244 6.68 -3.22 -13.40
C GLN A 244 7.95 -3.80 -12.79
N PRO A 245 9.11 -3.13 -12.93
CA PRO A 245 10.31 -3.47 -12.19
C PRO A 245 10.29 -2.82 -10.80
N ALA A 246 10.99 -3.42 -9.86
CA ALA A 246 11.23 -2.85 -8.54
C ALA A 246 12.63 -3.26 -8.05
N PHE A 247 13.36 -2.28 -7.52
CA PHE A 247 14.69 -2.46 -6.95
C PHE A 247 14.67 -2.01 -5.51
N GLN A 248 15.17 -2.84 -4.61
CA GLN A 248 15.16 -2.56 -3.19
C GLN A 248 16.51 -2.93 -2.56
N LEU A 249 17.02 -2.04 -1.73
CA LEU A 249 18.14 -2.32 -0.82
C LEU A 249 17.63 -2.13 0.61
N PHE A 250 17.82 -3.13 1.45
CA PHE A 250 17.44 -3.12 2.84
C PHE A 250 18.63 -3.53 3.71
N ILE A 251 18.92 -2.76 4.74
CA ILE A 251 19.98 -3.04 5.71
C ILE A 251 19.35 -3.02 7.08
N VAL A 252 19.56 -4.08 7.85
CA VAL A 252 19.05 -4.19 9.22
C VAL A 252 20.17 -4.62 10.15
N ALA A 253 20.21 -4.02 11.33
CA ALA A 253 21.11 -4.42 12.40
C ALA A 253 20.39 -4.39 13.74
N ASN A 254 20.79 -5.28 14.65
CA ASN A 254 20.23 -5.39 15.99
C ASN A 254 21.34 -5.47 17.04
N THR A 255 21.12 -4.76 18.14
CA THR A 255 21.90 -4.87 19.38
C THR A 255 20.96 -4.98 20.57
N LYS A 256 21.51 -5.14 21.77
CA LYS A 256 20.75 -5.14 23.03
C LYS A 256 21.40 -4.19 24.04
N ALA A 257 20.57 -3.51 24.80
CA ALA A 257 21.02 -2.80 25.99
C ALA A 257 21.36 -3.78 27.12
N SER A 258 22.03 -3.30 28.17
CA SER A 258 22.43 -4.12 29.33
C SER A 258 21.25 -4.77 30.08
N ASP A 259 20.04 -4.20 29.95
CA ASP A 259 18.80 -4.73 30.52
C ASP A 259 18.07 -5.72 29.59
N GLY A 260 18.70 -6.12 28.46
CA GLY A 260 18.16 -7.06 27.49
C GLY A 260 17.23 -6.45 26.44
N MET A 261 16.93 -5.14 26.49
CA MET A 261 16.06 -4.48 25.50
C MET A 261 16.70 -4.55 24.11
N GLU A 262 15.95 -5.06 23.14
CA GLU A 262 16.35 -5.07 21.73
C GLU A 262 16.29 -3.68 21.12
N LEU A 263 17.33 -3.33 20.37
CA LEU A 263 17.54 -2.02 19.75
C LEU A 263 17.84 -2.21 18.27
N PRO A 264 16.79 -2.35 17.44
CA PRO A 264 16.94 -2.49 16.00
C PRO A 264 17.22 -1.13 15.33
N ARG A 265 18.01 -1.18 14.26
CA ARG A 265 18.13 -0.08 13.28
C ARG A 265 18.03 -0.64 11.88
N TYR A 266 17.45 0.12 10.96
CA TYR A 266 17.38 -0.26 9.56
C TYR A 266 17.48 0.95 8.64
N GLU A 267 17.90 0.68 7.40
CA GLU A 267 17.80 1.58 6.26
C GLU A 267 17.15 0.84 5.09
N SER A 268 16.31 1.53 4.36
CA SER A 268 15.64 0.96 3.18
C SER A 268 15.60 1.96 2.05
N TYR A 269 15.90 1.47 0.85
CA TYR A 269 15.89 2.24 -0.38
C TYR A 269 15.08 1.50 -1.42
N PHE A 270 14.29 2.23 -2.18
CA PHE A 270 13.41 1.70 -3.21
C PHE A 270 13.49 2.55 -4.46
N GLY A 271 13.42 1.91 -5.64
CA GLY A 271 13.32 2.56 -6.93
C GLY A 271 12.73 1.66 -7.99
N PHE A 272 12.23 2.24 -9.08
CA PHE A 272 11.80 1.49 -10.26
C PHE A 272 12.95 1.19 -11.23
N SER A 273 14.15 1.67 -10.94
CA SER A 273 15.38 1.40 -11.64
C SER A 273 16.53 1.23 -10.65
N GLU A 274 17.53 0.43 -11.00
CA GLU A 274 18.76 0.30 -10.22
C GLU A 274 19.42 1.67 -9.95
N LYS A 275 19.30 2.60 -10.91
CA LYS A 275 19.86 3.97 -10.84
C LYS A 275 19.17 4.86 -9.81
N ASP A 276 17.97 4.50 -9.37
CA ASP A 276 17.23 5.24 -8.35
C ASP A 276 17.68 4.87 -6.93
N LEU A 277 18.49 3.81 -6.79
CA LEU A 277 19.12 3.46 -5.52
C LEU A 277 20.33 4.36 -5.25
N PRO A 278 20.64 4.67 -3.98
CA PRO A 278 21.77 5.53 -3.63
C PRO A 278 23.11 4.91 -3.99
N ASP A 279 24.11 5.77 -4.13
CA ASP A 279 25.48 5.37 -4.31
C ASP A 279 26.09 4.77 -3.03
N ASP A 280 27.26 4.13 -3.18
CA ASP A 280 27.96 3.47 -2.09
C ASP A 280 28.30 4.42 -0.94
N ALA A 281 28.68 5.67 -1.25
CA ALA A 281 29.07 6.64 -0.23
C ALA A 281 27.88 7.02 0.66
N THR A 282 26.73 7.22 0.06
CA THR A 282 25.48 7.49 0.75
C THR A 282 25.06 6.31 1.64
N VAL A 283 25.12 5.08 1.12
CA VAL A 283 24.77 3.87 1.88
C VAL A 283 25.73 3.67 3.05
N LEU A 284 27.04 3.80 2.84
CA LEU A 284 28.02 3.63 3.91
C LEU A 284 27.88 4.69 5.01
N LYS A 285 27.59 5.94 4.64
CA LYS A 285 27.28 6.99 5.62
C LYS A 285 26.04 6.63 6.47
N ALA A 286 25.01 6.05 5.86
CA ALA A 286 23.84 5.57 6.59
C ALA A 286 24.18 4.39 7.50
N VAL A 287 25.02 3.45 7.06
CA VAL A 287 25.53 2.34 7.89
C VAL A 287 26.31 2.87 9.10
N ASP A 288 27.21 3.83 8.91
CA ASP A 288 27.97 4.45 10.02
C ASP A 288 27.01 5.13 11.00
N LYS A 289 25.99 5.83 10.50
CA LYS A 289 24.94 6.43 11.35
C LYS A 289 24.17 5.36 12.12
N MET A 290 23.76 4.24 11.48
CA MET A 290 23.08 3.14 12.15
C MET A 290 23.90 2.59 13.32
N ILE A 291 25.21 2.39 13.12
CA ILE A 291 26.12 1.90 14.18
C ILE A 291 26.19 2.91 15.33
N HIS A 292 26.35 4.18 15.02
CA HIS A 292 26.39 5.27 16.01
C HIS A 292 25.11 5.35 16.83
N ASP A 293 23.94 5.29 16.15
CA ASP A 293 22.63 5.29 16.78
C ASP A 293 22.46 4.09 17.73
N MET A 294 22.89 2.89 17.32
CA MET A 294 22.80 1.69 18.16
C MET A 294 23.68 1.80 19.41
N GLU A 295 24.92 2.31 19.29
CA GLU A 295 25.80 2.54 20.43
C GLU A 295 25.20 3.57 21.41
N ALA A 296 24.64 4.66 20.89
CA ALA A 296 23.97 5.67 21.70
C ALA A 296 22.72 5.10 22.40
N LEU A 297 21.89 4.33 21.70
CA LEU A 297 20.69 3.71 22.25
C LEU A 297 21.01 2.71 23.38
N ARG A 298 22.12 2.00 23.31
CA ARG A 298 22.52 1.02 24.36
C ARG A 298 22.69 1.65 25.73
N VAL A 299 23.12 2.90 25.80
CA VAL A 299 23.36 3.65 27.04
C VAL A 299 22.26 4.69 27.34
N ALA A 300 21.34 4.92 26.39
CA ALA A 300 20.25 5.86 26.56
C ALA A 300 19.32 5.46 27.71
N PRO A 301 18.77 6.41 28.49
CA PRO A 301 17.79 6.13 29.51
C PRO A 301 16.50 5.58 28.91
N VAL A 302 15.81 4.74 29.68
CA VAL A 302 14.50 4.21 29.31
C VAL A 302 13.45 5.32 29.52
N VAL A 303 12.55 5.47 28.53
CA VAL A 303 11.43 6.40 28.65
C VAL A 303 10.45 5.94 29.73
N ASP A 304 9.85 6.87 30.44
CA ASP A 304 8.71 6.62 31.31
C ASP A 304 7.40 6.79 30.53
N THR A 305 6.30 6.31 31.12
CA THR A 305 4.96 6.58 30.59
C THR A 305 4.76 8.10 30.45
N TYR A 306 4.29 8.52 29.27
CA TYR A 306 4.17 9.92 28.94
C TYR A 306 2.83 10.24 28.27
N THR A 307 2.24 11.35 28.67
CA THR A 307 1.09 11.95 27.99
C THR A 307 1.38 13.43 27.81
N GLY A 308 1.52 13.90 26.59
CA GLY A 308 1.86 15.28 26.30
C GLY A 308 2.11 15.55 24.82
N PRO A 309 2.60 16.76 24.48
CA PRO A 309 2.84 17.13 23.09
C PRO A 309 4.07 16.44 22.50
N ALA A 310 4.00 16.19 21.20
CA ALA A 310 5.10 15.56 20.46
C ALA A 310 5.23 16.08 19.04
N ILE A 311 6.41 15.86 18.47
CA ILE A 311 6.69 15.98 17.03
C ILE A 311 6.93 14.57 16.49
N LEU A 312 6.36 14.25 15.33
CA LEU A 312 6.72 13.10 14.53
C LEU A 312 7.41 13.60 13.25
N SER A 313 8.62 13.10 12.97
CA SER A 313 9.31 13.38 11.70
C SER A 313 8.46 12.99 10.50
N GLY A 314 8.79 13.39 9.29
CA GLY A 314 7.97 13.07 8.13
C GLY A 314 7.79 11.56 7.90
N ARG A 315 8.85 10.73 8.06
CA ARG A 315 8.75 9.26 8.00
C ARG A 315 7.87 8.72 9.13
N ALA A 316 8.09 9.17 10.34
CA ALA A 316 7.32 8.77 11.50
C ALA A 316 5.84 9.16 11.37
N SER A 317 5.57 10.36 10.88
CA SER A 317 4.23 10.85 10.57
C SER A 317 3.55 10.01 9.50
N GLY A 318 4.25 9.67 8.41
CA GLY A 318 3.71 8.82 7.35
C GLY A 318 3.25 7.46 7.87
N VAL A 319 4.10 6.76 8.63
CA VAL A 319 3.74 5.47 9.26
C VAL A 319 2.61 5.65 10.27
N PHE A 320 2.64 6.70 11.05
CA PHE A 320 1.58 7.02 11.99
C PHE A 320 0.21 7.17 11.29
N PHE A 321 0.12 7.93 10.20
CA PHE A 321 -1.10 8.02 9.39
C PHE A 321 -1.52 6.67 8.79
N HIS A 322 -0.56 5.87 8.34
CA HIS A 322 -0.81 4.54 7.80
C HIS A 322 -1.50 3.63 8.82
N GLU A 323 -1.00 3.59 10.06
CA GLU A 323 -1.50 2.69 11.11
C GLU A 323 -2.77 3.20 11.78
N ILE A 324 -2.81 4.47 12.15
CA ILE A 324 -3.96 4.99 12.91
C ILE A 324 -5.18 5.26 12.04
N PHE A 325 -4.98 5.53 10.75
CA PHE A 325 -6.02 5.95 9.84
C PHE A 325 -6.17 5.02 8.63
N GLY A 326 -5.09 4.75 7.91
CA GLY A 326 -5.12 4.06 6.63
C GLY A 326 -5.87 2.72 6.68
N HIS A 327 -5.54 1.85 7.61
CA HIS A 327 -6.23 0.57 7.78
C HIS A 327 -7.72 0.70 8.16
N ARG A 328 -8.10 1.80 8.80
CA ARG A 328 -9.49 2.02 9.24
C ARG A 328 -10.38 2.63 8.18
N VAL A 329 -9.81 3.06 7.06
CA VAL A 329 -10.56 3.55 5.89
C VAL A 329 -10.55 2.56 4.72
N GLU A 330 -10.09 1.33 4.94
CA GLU A 330 -10.30 0.19 4.05
C GLU A 330 -11.78 -0.23 4.13
N GLY A 331 -12.49 -0.18 2.99
CA GLY A 331 -13.95 -0.23 2.94
C GLY A 331 -14.57 -1.51 3.52
N GLN A 332 -13.96 -2.69 3.30
CA GLN A 332 -14.49 -3.95 3.83
C GLN A 332 -14.63 -3.93 5.36
N ARG A 333 -13.78 -3.17 6.07
CA ARG A 333 -13.86 -3.03 7.52
C ARG A 333 -15.08 -2.27 8.01
N GLN A 334 -15.76 -1.54 7.12
CA GLN A 334 -17.01 -0.86 7.44
C GLN A 334 -18.23 -1.79 7.31
N LYS A 335 -18.08 -2.88 6.54
CA LYS A 335 -19.12 -3.89 6.33
C LYS A 335 -19.02 -5.03 7.35
N ASN A 336 -17.83 -5.46 7.68
CA ASN A 336 -17.57 -6.58 8.58
C ASN A 336 -18.01 -6.25 10.02
N SER A 337 -18.90 -7.08 10.59
CA SER A 337 -19.39 -6.91 11.96
C SER A 337 -18.33 -7.17 13.04
N ASP A 338 -17.28 -7.89 12.72
CA ASP A 338 -16.19 -8.21 13.64
C ASP A 338 -15.14 -7.08 13.72
N ASP A 339 -15.17 -6.14 12.78
CA ASP A 339 -14.35 -4.93 12.80
C ASP A 339 -14.97 -3.82 13.66
N ALA A 340 -14.12 -2.95 14.20
CA ALA A 340 -14.53 -1.85 15.09
C ALA A 340 -15.33 -0.74 14.37
N GLN A 341 -15.28 -0.71 13.02
CA GLN A 341 -16.00 0.26 12.18
C GLN A 341 -15.81 1.72 12.60
N THR A 342 -14.58 2.08 13.02
CA THR A 342 -14.22 3.34 13.68
C THR A 342 -14.72 4.59 12.95
N PHE A 343 -14.68 4.60 11.63
CA PHE A 343 -15.05 5.75 10.79
C PHE A 343 -16.37 5.58 10.04
N LYS A 344 -17.11 4.47 10.21
CA LYS A 344 -18.34 4.16 9.45
C LYS A 344 -19.34 5.31 9.44
N GLN A 345 -19.58 5.93 10.60
CA GLN A 345 -20.54 7.02 10.76
C GLN A 345 -19.89 8.42 10.67
N LYS A 346 -18.66 8.52 10.13
CA LYS A 346 -17.92 9.79 10.07
C LYS A 346 -17.85 10.41 8.67
N ILE A 347 -18.42 9.77 7.66
CA ILE A 347 -18.50 10.36 6.32
C ILE A 347 -19.25 11.69 6.39
N GLY A 348 -18.67 12.74 5.79
CA GLY A 348 -19.19 14.10 5.83
C GLY A 348 -18.86 14.88 7.12
N GLN A 349 -18.21 14.25 8.10
CA GLN A 349 -17.85 14.90 9.37
C GLN A 349 -16.36 15.29 9.39
N PRO A 350 -16.01 16.37 10.11
CA PRO A 350 -14.61 16.74 10.34
C PRO A 350 -13.95 15.72 11.29
N ILE A 351 -12.78 15.22 10.88
CA ILE A 351 -11.97 14.27 11.64
C ILE A 351 -10.55 14.75 11.84
N LEU A 352 -10.11 15.73 11.06
CA LEU A 352 -8.82 16.43 11.14
C LEU A 352 -9.05 17.94 11.14
N ALA A 353 -7.99 18.68 11.42
CA ALA A 353 -7.99 20.12 11.20
C ALA A 353 -8.23 20.43 9.70
N LYS A 354 -8.96 21.51 9.41
CA LYS A 354 -9.39 21.89 8.04
C LYS A 354 -8.24 22.18 7.07
N GLU A 355 -7.04 22.31 7.58
CA GLU A 355 -5.82 22.54 6.83
C GLU A 355 -5.22 21.25 6.26
N PHE A 356 -5.64 20.08 6.76
CA PHE A 356 -5.12 18.79 6.36
C PHE A 356 -6.04 18.07 5.38
N SER A 357 -5.44 17.42 4.40
CA SER A 357 -6.11 16.48 3.50
C SER A 357 -5.29 15.19 3.40
N VAL A 358 -5.96 14.05 3.23
CA VAL A 358 -5.32 12.74 3.07
C VAL A 358 -5.84 12.09 1.81
N TYR A 359 -4.92 11.77 0.93
CA TYR A 359 -5.19 11.11 -0.35
C TYR A 359 -4.54 9.73 -0.37
N PHE A 360 -5.13 8.84 -1.17
CA PHE A 360 -4.48 7.63 -1.61
C PHE A 360 -4.39 7.67 -3.14
N ASP A 361 -3.17 7.73 -3.65
CA ASP A 361 -2.93 7.95 -5.08
C ASP A 361 -1.96 6.93 -5.67
N PRO A 362 -2.47 5.80 -6.17
CA PRO A 362 -1.63 4.80 -6.81
C PRO A 362 -1.06 5.25 -8.16
N THR A 363 -1.55 6.36 -8.74
CA THR A 363 -1.08 6.88 -10.03
C THR A 363 0.17 7.76 -9.91
N THR A 364 0.45 8.28 -8.73
CA THR A 364 1.67 9.04 -8.46
C THR A 364 2.85 8.09 -8.27
N ARG A 365 3.83 8.13 -9.17
CA ARG A 365 5.02 7.25 -9.12
C ARG A 365 6.17 7.81 -8.29
N ARG A 366 6.26 9.13 -8.13
CA ARG A 366 7.38 9.80 -7.45
C ARG A 366 6.91 11.03 -6.68
N LEU A 367 7.42 11.19 -5.48
CA LEU A 367 7.16 12.34 -4.61
C LEU A 367 8.44 12.68 -3.82
N ALA A 368 8.74 13.96 -3.64
CA ALA A 368 9.93 14.42 -2.90
C ALA A 368 11.23 13.69 -3.33
N ASN A 369 11.42 13.50 -4.65
CA ASN A 369 12.53 12.77 -5.26
C ASN A 369 12.65 11.28 -4.89
N THR A 370 11.61 10.67 -4.33
CA THR A 370 11.55 9.26 -3.95
C THR A 370 10.47 8.55 -4.77
N ASP A 371 10.78 7.39 -5.30
CA ASP A 371 9.80 6.53 -5.98
C ASP A 371 8.86 5.92 -4.95
N LEU A 372 7.58 5.80 -5.31
CA LEU A 372 6.52 5.34 -4.43
C LEU A 372 6.17 3.88 -4.72
N ALA A 373 6.47 2.99 -3.77
CA ALA A 373 6.28 1.54 -3.92
C ALA A 373 4.80 1.12 -4.08
N GLY A 374 3.87 1.93 -3.58
CA GLY A 374 2.43 1.65 -3.69
C GLY A 374 1.80 2.07 -5.03
N SER A 375 2.60 2.34 -6.08
CA SER A 375 2.10 2.76 -7.39
C SER A 375 1.68 1.57 -8.25
N TYR A 376 0.52 1.71 -8.93
CA TYR A 376 0.01 0.76 -9.93
C TYR A 376 -1.01 1.46 -10.84
N LEU A 377 -1.32 0.86 -12.00
CA LEU A 377 -2.28 1.39 -12.97
C LEU A 377 -3.66 0.74 -12.87
N TYR A 378 -3.72 -0.54 -12.52
CA TYR A 378 -4.94 -1.30 -12.30
C TYR A 378 -4.81 -2.13 -11.03
N ASP A 379 -5.87 -2.20 -10.24
CA ASP A 379 -5.90 -3.05 -9.06
C ASP A 379 -6.01 -4.55 -9.41
N ASN A 380 -6.04 -5.44 -8.43
CA ASN A 380 -6.12 -6.89 -8.66
C ASN A 380 -7.53 -7.38 -9.05
N GLN A 381 -8.48 -6.47 -9.23
CA GLN A 381 -9.83 -6.77 -9.70
C GLN A 381 -10.12 -6.15 -11.08
N GLY A 382 -9.07 -5.66 -11.76
CA GLY A 382 -9.16 -5.07 -13.08
C GLY A 382 -9.75 -3.66 -13.11
N VAL A 383 -9.86 -3.00 -11.97
CA VAL A 383 -10.37 -1.63 -11.88
C VAL A 383 -9.22 -0.63 -12.00
N LYS A 384 -9.42 0.38 -12.85
CA LYS A 384 -8.43 1.42 -13.08
C LYS A 384 -8.12 2.19 -11.79
N ALA A 385 -6.85 2.32 -11.48
CA ALA A 385 -6.34 3.08 -10.35
C ALA A 385 -6.66 4.58 -10.49
N ARG A 386 -7.00 5.22 -9.38
CA ARG A 386 -7.27 6.67 -9.33
C ARG A 386 -6.89 7.25 -7.98
N ARG A 387 -6.59 8.55 -7.98
CA ARG A 387 -6.42 9.31 -6.75
C ARG A 387 -7.77 9.39 -6.01
N VAL A 388 -7.79 9.02 -4.74
CA VAL A 388 -8.96 9.05 -3.87
C VAL A 388 -8.72 10.05 -2.75
N ALA A 389 -9.54 11.11 -2.69
CA ALA A 389 -9.55 12.05 -1.57
C ALA A 389 -10.35 11.44 -0.41
N VAL A 390 -9.67 10.73 0.49
CA VAL A 390 -10.33 10.12 1.65
C VAL A 390 -10.66 11.17 2.70
N VAL A 391 -9.73 12.11 2.95
CA VAL A 391 -10.01 13.32 3.75
C VAL A 391 -9.69 14.54 2.91
N GLU A 392 -10.64 15.44 2.83
CA GLU A 392 -10.45 16.71 2.14
C GLU A 392 -10.84 17.87 3.06
N ASN A 393 -9.89 18.78 3.26
CA ASN A 393 -10.06 19.92 4.18
C ASN A 393 -10.57 19.50 5.57
N GLY A 394 -9.98 18.43 6.12
CA GLY A 394 -10.32 17.88 7.44
C GLY A 394 -11.55 16.99 7.48
N VAL A 395 -12.36 16.93 6.41
CA VAL A 395 -13.63 16.20 6.34
C VAL A 395 -13.44 14.84 5.69
N LEU A 396 -13.88 13.77 6.33
CA LEU A 396 -13.91 12.42 5.75
C LEU A 396 -14.91 12.38 4.59
N LYS A 397 -14.47 11.96 3.40
CA LYS A 397 -15.30 11.95 2.18
C LYS A 397 -15.74 10.54 1.77
N THR A 398 -14.85 9.57 1.88
CA THR A 398 -15.08 8.21 1.38
C THR A 398 -14.09 7.23 2.02
N PHE A 399 -14.22 5.97 1.64
CA PHE A 399 -13.28 4.89 1.98
C PHE A 399 -12.51 4.41 0.75
N LEU A 400 -11.44 3.65 0.95
CA LEU A 400 -10.81 2.86 -0.09
C LEU A 400 -11.71 1.67 -0.42
N MET A 401 -12.02 1.47 -1.70
CA MET A 401 -12.99 0.47 -2.13
C MET A 401 -12.37 -0.53 -3.10
N SER A 402 -12.55 -1.80 -2.78
CA SER A 402 -12.49 -2.91 -3.71
C SER A 402 -13.86 -3.09 -4.39
N ARG A 403 -14.02 -4.16 -5.17
CA ARG A 403 -15.32 -4.53 -5.74
C ARG A 403 -16.31 -5.11 -4.71
N LYS A 404 -15.99 -5.08 -3.42
CA LYS A 404 -16.91 -5.38 -2.32
C LYS A 404 -17.57 -4.09 -1.85
N PRO A 405 -18.84 -3.79 -2.21
CA PRO A 405 -19.54 -2.58 -1.83
C PRO A 405 -19.77 -2.47 -0.32
N VAL A 406 -19.87 -1.24 0.16
CA VAL A 406 -20.38 -0.92 1.50
C VAL A 406 -21.56 0.03 1.39
N GLU A 407 -22.36 0.15 2.45
CA GLU A 407 -23.54 1.01 2.45
C GLU A 407 -23.19 2.45 2.04
N GLY A 408 -23.89 2.97 1.03
CA GLY A 408 -23.65 4.31 0.48
C GLY A 408 -22.49 4.42 -0.52
N ILE A 409 -21.66 3.39 -0.70
CA ILE A 409 -20.53 3.38 -1.66
C ILE A 409 -20.60 2.07 -2.48
N PRO A 410 -21.32 2.07 -3.62
CA PRO A 410 -21.63 0.84 -4.35
C PRO A 410 -20.53 0.37 -5.31
N GLN A 411 -19.52 1.19 -5.59
CA GLN A 411 -18.50 0.88 -6.61
C GLN A 411 -17.09 0.92 -6.06
N SER A 412 -16.20 0.18 -6.73
CA SER A 412 -14.77 0.22 -6.49
C SER A 412 -14.17 1.58 -6.87
N ASN A 413 -13.11 1.96 -6.18
CA ASN A 413 -12.28 3.11 -6.55
C ASN A 413 -10.83 2.72 -6.90
N GLY A 414 -10.63 1.45 -7.30
CA GLY A 414 -9.35 0.94 -7.78
C GLY A 414 -8.37 0.62 -6.66
N HIS A 415 -8.86 0.17 -5.50
CA HIS A 415 -8.03 -0.22 -4.36
C HIS A 415 -8.22 -1.68 -3.93
N GLY A 416 -8.77 -2.53 -4.81
CA GLY A 416 -8.86 -3.97 -4.59
C GLY A 416 -7.51 -4.65 -4.79
N ARG A 417 -6.76 -4.90 -3.70
CA ARG A 417 -5.36 -5.38 -3.77
C ARG A 417 -5.15 -6.67 -2.99
N LYS A 418 -4.20 -7.46 -3.46
CA LYS A 418 -3.83 -8.74 -2.85
C LYS A 418 -2.37 -9.14 -3.13
N GLN A 419 -1.88 -10.02 -2.32
CA GLN A 419 -0.77 -10.91 -2.66
C GLN A 419 -1.30 -12.07 -3.51
N VAL A 420 -0.46 -12.65 -4.36
CA VAL A 420 -0.79 -13.85 -5.13
C VAL A 420 -1.27 -14.98 -4.20
N GLY A 421 -2.35 -15.66 -4.57
CA GLY A 421 -2.98 -16.71 -3.76
C GLY A 421 -4.01 -16.22 -2.73
N MET A 422 -4.12 -14.91 -2.52
CA MET A 422 -5.10 -14.32 -1.59
C MET A 422 -6.26 -13.69 -2.35
N ALA A 423 -7.42 -13.55 -1.70
CA ALA A 423 -8.53 -12.79 -2.26
C ALA A 423 -8.32 -11.28 -2.06
N PRO A 424 -8.66 -10.45 -3.05
CA PRO A 424 -8.48 -9.01 -2.95
C PRO A 424 -9.50 -8.38 -2.00
N VAL A 425 -9.00 -7.46 -1.17
CA VAL A 425 -9.80 -6.55 -0.36
C VAL A 425 -9.35 -5.12 -0.60
N ALA A 426 -10.09 -4.13 -0.08
CA ALA A 426 -9.63 -2.75 -0.18
C ALA A 426 -8.36 -2.57 0.66
N ARG A 427 -7.28 -2.07 0.03
CA ARG A 427 -5.97 -1.85 0.68
C ARG A 427 -5.42 -0.48 0.34
N GLN A 428 -4.56 0.01 1.20
CA GLN A 428 -3.81 1.23 0.97
C GLN A 428 -2.91 1.13 -0.27
N SER A 429 -2.61 2.29 -0.88
CA SER A 429 -1.66 2.47 -1.97
C SER A 429 -0.56 3.46 -1.54
N ASN A 430 -0.39 4.58 -2.26
CA ASN A 430 0.42 5.70 -1.80
C ASN A 430 -0.46 6.63 -0.95
N LEU A 431 -0.30 6.58 0.36
CA LEU A 431 -0.87 7.56 1.28
C LEU A 431 -0.08 8.87 1.17
N ILE A 432 -0.78 9.99 0.95
CA ILE A 432 -0.19 11.32 0.82
C ILE A 432 -0.93 12.28 1.73
N VAL A 433 -0.23 12.87 2.69
CA VAL A 433 -0.74 13.93 3.56
C VAL A 433 -0.38 15.28 2.96
N GLU A 434 -1.38 16.07 2.63
CA GLU A 434 -1.23 17.45 2.16
C GLU A 434 -1.68 18.44 3.24
N VAL A 435 -0.92 19.51 3.40
CA VAL A 435 -1.17 20.53 4.42
C VAL A 435 -1.20 21.91 3.77
N LYS A 436 -2.24 22.69 4.07
CA LYS A 436 -2.35 24.07 3.59
C LYS A 436 -1.27 24.96 4.20
N PRO A 437 -0.79 25.97 3.47
CA PRO A 437 0.25 26.88 3.96
C PRO A 437 -0.06 27.53 5.33
N SER A 438 -1.35 27.71 5.66
CA SER A 438 -1.77 28.31 6.94
C SER A 438 -1.44 27.47 8.18
N ALA A 439 -1.26 26.15 8.03
CA ALA A 439 -0.84 25.26 9.12
C ALA A 439 0.65 24.87 9.04
N VAL A 440 1.36 25.32 8.02
CA VAL A 440 2.81 25.07 7.88
C VAL A 440 3.57 25.98 8.82
N GLN A 441 4.40 25.38 9.67
CA GLN A 441 5.28 26.09 10.60
C GLN A 441 6.74 25.82 10.26
N PRO A 442 7.59 26.85 10.25
CA PRO A 442 9.00 26.68 9.91
C PRO A 442 9.79 25.92 11.00
N ASP A 443 9.34 25.96 12.23
CA ASP A 443 9.99 25.32 13.37
C ASP A 443 8.98 24.71 14.35
N LEU A 444 8.80 23.40 14.25
CA LEU A 444 7.91 22.64 15.13
C LEU A 444 8.50 22.49 16.54
N LYS A 445 9.82 22.58 16.73
CA LYS A 445 10.43 22.52 18.06
C LYS A 445 10.08 23.74 18.89
N THR A 446 10.05 24.92 18.30
CA THR A 446 9.58 26.13 18.98
C THR A 446 8.13 25.97 19.46
N LEU A 447 7.24 25.37 18.64
CA LEU A 447 5.87 25.07 19.06
C LEU A 447 5.82 24.06 20.21
N LEU A 448 6.62 23.00 20.14
CA LEU A 448 6.73 21.99 21.18
C LEU A 448 7.18 22.63 22.51
N ILE A 449 8.26 23.41 22.49
CA ILE A 449 8.82 24.11 23.67
C ILE A 449 7.77 25.06 24.27
N ALA A 450 7.09 25.86 23.45
CA ALA A 450 6.02 26.74 23.94
C ALA A 450 4.87 25.96 24.59
N LYS A 451 4.50 24.81 24.02
CA LYS A 451 3.43 23.96 24.53
C LYS A 451 3.77 23.32 25.87
N ILE A 452 4.98 22.76 26.03
CA ILE A 452 5.43 22.15 27.29
C ILE A 452 5.55 23.19 28.40
N LYS A 453 6.09 24.40 28.10
CA LYS A 453 6.14 25.52 29.06
C LYS A 453 4.72 25.89 29.53
N LYS A 454 3.78 26.03 28.59
CA LYS A 454 2.37 26.36 28.92
C LYS A 454 1.71 25.29 29.77
N GLN A 455 2.06 24.02 29.59
CA GLN A 455 1.49 22.88 30.33
C GLN A 455 2.25 22.55 31.62
N GLY A 456 3.39 23.21 31.89
CA GLY A 456 4.26 22.89 33.03
C GLY A 456 4.89 21.50 32.95
N LEU A 457 5.08 20.98 31.74
CA LEU A 457 5.69 19.66 31.53
C LEU A 457 7.21 19.75 31.53
N PRO A 458 7.91 18.72 32.05
CA PRO A 458 9.38 18.72 32.09
C PRO A 458 10.01 18.60 30.69
N TYR A 459 9.34 17.96 29.75
CA TYR A 459 9.80 17.77 28.36
C TYR A 459 8.63 17.48 27.42
N GLY A 460 8.89 17.55 26.11
CA GLY A 460 8.09 16.98 25.04
C GLY A 460 8.86 15.88 24.31
N LEU A 461 8.23 15.15 23.40
CA LEU A 461 8.88 14.07 22.66
C LEU A 461 9.05 14.42 21.17
N LEU A 462 10.16 13.98 20.61
CA LEU A 462 10.41 13.95 19.16
C LEU A 462 10.60 12.48 18.75
N PHE A 463 9.73 11.99 17.88
CA PHE A 463 9.86 10.70 17.21
C PHE A 463 10.55 10.94 15.87
N ASP A 464 11.87 10.69 15.84
CA ASP A 464 12.70 10.97 14.66
C ASP A 464 12.62 9.85 13.63
N ASP A 465 12.55 8.59 14.07
CA ASP A 465 12.42 7.43 13.20
C ASP A 465 11.53 6.34 13.79
N ILE A 466 10.87 5.60 12.89
CA ILE A 466 9.90 4.54 13.22
C ILE A 466 10.16 3.33 12.32
N GLN A 467 10.17 2.13 12.88
CA GLN A 467 10.37 0.89 12.13
C GLN A 467 9.13 0.52 11.30
N GLY A 468 7.97 0.78 11.82
CA GLY A 468 6.66 0.39 11.29
C GLY A 468 5.66 0.40 12.42
N GLY A 469 4.57 -0.33 12.26
CA GLY A 469 3.55 -0.43 13.27
C GLY A 469 2.62 -1.61 13.01
N PHE A 470 1.64 -1.72 13.87
CA PHE A 470 0.49 -2.58 13.66
C PHE A 470 -0.74 -1.96 14.30
N THR A 471 -1.90 -2.31 13.78
CA THR A 471 -3.16 -1.80 14.30
C THR A 471 -4.16 -2.93 14.40
N PHE A 472 -4.89 -2.94 15.51
CA PHE A 472 -6.01 -3.85 15.69
C PHE A 472 -7.30 -3.16 15.27
N THR A 473 -7.99 -3.74 14.31
CA THR A 473 -9.26 -3.23 13.80
C THR A 473 -10.47 -4.01 14.31
N GLY A 474 -10.27 -5.17 14.93
CA GLY A 474 -11.32 -6.05 15.43
C GLY A 474 -12.03 -5.50 16.68
N ARG A 475 -13.32 -5.84 16.86
CA ARG A 475 -14.13 -5.44 18.02
C ARG A 475 -13.73 -6.13 19.32
N THR A 476 -13.17 -7.33 19.24
CA THR A 476 -12.81 -8.15 20.40
C THR A 476 -11.49 -7.75 21.05
N VAL A 477 -10.76 -6.85 20.42
CA VAL A 477 -9.50 -6.28 20.92
C VAL A 477 -9.66 -4.78 21.10
N PRO A 478 -8.89 -4.13 22.00
CA PRO A 478 -8.92 -2.69 22.10
C PRO A 478 -8.71 -2.04 20.73
N ASN A 479 -9.55 -1.06 20.39
CA ASN A 479 -9.38 -0.26 19.18
C ASN A 479 -8.13 0.63 19.36
N ALA A 480 -6.96 0.03 19.24
CA ALA A 480 -5.67 0.61 19.53
C ALA A 480 -4.73 0.43 18.34
N PHE A 481 -3.72 1.25 18.30
CA PHE A 481 -2.58 1.12 17.41
C PHE A 481 -1.31 1.04 18.26
N ASN A 482 -0.30 0.41 17.72
CA ASN A 482 1.05 0.46 18.24
C ASN A 482 2.00 0.79 17.09
N VAL A 483 2.74 1.87 17.22
CA VAL A 483 3.80 2.27 16.32
C VAL A 483 5.12 2.07 17.04
N LEU A 484 6.09 1.47 16.35
CA LEU A 484 7.35 1.03 16.92
C LEU A 484 8.47 2.06 16.66
N PRO A 485 8.65 3.04 17.56
CA PRO A 485 9.71 4.04 17.40
C PRO A 485 11.09 3.42 17.54
N LEU A 486 12.02 3.93 16.72
CA LEU A 486 13.44 3.57 16.74
C LEU A 486 14.29 4.63 17.42
N MET A 487 14.08 5.90 17.08
CA MET A 487 14.81 7.04 17.60
C MET A 487 13.82 8.03 18.22
N VAL A 488 13.93 8.23 19.52
CA VAL A 488 13.07 9.14 20.29
C VAL A 488 13.91 10.05 21.15
N TYR A 489 13.59 11.33 21.15
CA TYR A 489 14.28 12.32 21.95
C TYR A 489 13.31 13.03 22.89
N ARG A 490 13.74 13.30 24.13
CA ARG A 490 13.14 14.31 25.00
C ARG A 490 13.64 15.68 24.57
N ILE A 491 12.72 16.59 24.38
CA ILE A 491 13.02 18.01 24.11
C ILE A 491 12.64 18.81 25.35
N TYR A 492 13.63 19.41 25.98
CA TYR A 492 13.44 20.16 27.21
C TYR A 492 13.06 21.63 26.97
N PRO A 493 12.53 22.36 27.99
CA PRO A 493 12.15 23.76 27.85
C PRO A 493 13.27 24.71 27.43
N ASP A 494 14.52 24.40 27.71
CA ASP A 494 15.71 25.14 27.28
C ASP A 494 16.19 24.79 25.86
N GLY A 495 15.57 23.78 25.25
CA GLY A 495 15.84 23.35 23.89
C GLY A 495 16.88 22.23 23.75
N HIS A 496 17.48 21.74 24.86
CA HIS A 496 18.38 20.60 24.75
C HIS A 496 17.60 19.30 24.47
N GLU A 497 18.27 18.33 23.86
CA GLU A 497 17.72 17.05 23.43
C GLU A 497 18.43 15.90 24.14
N GLU A 498 17.65 14.92 24.60
CA GLU A 498 18.16 13.71 25.22
C GLU A 498 17.60 12.50 24.49
N LEU A 499 18.47 11.65 23.92
CA LEU A 499 18.05 10.38 23.33
C LEU A 499 17.51 9.45 24.42
N VAL A 500 16.35 8.83 24.15
CA VAL A 500 15.72 7.85 25.05
C VAL A 500 15.35 6.59 24.27
N ARG A 501 15.12 5.48 24.97
CA ARG A 501 14.74 4.20 24.40
C ARG A 501 13.53 3.57 25.07
N GLY A 502 12.95 2.57 24.41
CA GLY A 502 11.85 1.79 24.98
C GLY A 502 10.51 2.52 25.01
N ALA A 503 10.25 3.38 24.02
CA ALA A 503 8.99 4.04 23.82
C ALA A 503 8.10 3.22 22.89
N ASP A 504 6.89 2.86 23.31
CA ASP A 504 5.82 2.39 22.44
C ASP A 504 4.75 3.48 22.34
N LEU A 505 4.47 3.91 21.13
CA LEU A 505 3.47 4.94 20.88
C LEU A 505 2.12 4.26 20.73
N ILE A 506 1.22 4.58 21.66
CA ILE A 506 -0.10 3.97 21.77
C ILE A 506 -1.20 5.03 21.73
N GLY A 507 -2.45 4.61 21.64
CA GLY A 507 -3.61 5.50 21.75
C GLY A 507 -4.83 4.99 20.98
N THR A 508 -5.91 5.76 21.08
CA THR A 508 -7.11 5.54 20.29
C THR A 508 -7.07 6.41 19.03
N PRO A 509 -7.37 5.86 17.85
CA PRO A 509 -7.19 6.56 16.59
C PRO A 509 -7.90 7.91 16.51
N LEU A 510 -9.19 7.98 16.86
CA LEU A 510 -9.97 9.22 16.76
C LEU A 510 -9.43 10.33 17.67
N THR A 511 -9.07 9.98 18.90
CA THR A 511 -8.58 10.97 19.86
C THR A 511 -7.25 11.54 19.41
N THR A 512 -6.31 10.68 19.03
CA THR A 512 -4.97 11.11 18.63
C THR A 512 -5.01 11.92 17.31
N PHE A 513 -5.85 11.50 16.36
CA PHE A 513 -6.01 12.18 15.07
C PHE A 513 -6.50 13.62 15.23
N SER A 514 -7.42 13.86 16.16
CA SER A 514 -7.94 15.20 16.46
C SER A 514 -6.92 16.13 17.13
N LYS A 515 -5.78 15.62 17.59
CA LYS A 515 -4.72 16.39 18.26
C LYS A 515 -3.61 16.87 17.34
N ILE A 516 -3.64 16.50 16.04
CA ILE A 516 -2.72 17.03 15.04
C ILE A 516 -3.04 18.51 14.81
N ALA A 517 -2.05 19.39 15.00
CA ALA A 517 -2.29 20.84 15.03
C ALA A 517 -1.48 21.64 14.02
N ALA A 518 -0.29 21.15 13.62
CA ALA A 518 0.59 21.84 12.68
C ALA A 518 1.49 20.82 11.95
N ALA A 519 2.13 21.27 10.88
CA ALA A 519 3.11 20.49 10.15
C ALA A 519 4.26 21.40 9.67
N ASP A 520 5.39 20.80 9.30
CA ASP A 520 6.42 21.49 8.53
C ASP A 520 6.11 21.44 7.01
N LYS A 521 7.04 21.93 6.20
CA LYS A 521 6.89 21.92 4.72
C LYS A 521 7.56 20.73 4.02
N ASN A 522 8.34 19.92 4.75
CA ASN A 522 9.24 18.94 4.16
C ASN A 522 8.58 17.57 4.18
N VAL A 523 8.11 17.13 3.03
CA VAL A 523 7.51 15.79 2.89
C VAL A 523 8.62 14.73 2.86
N ALA A 524 8.51 13.74 3.73
CA ALA A 524 9.31 12.52 3.66
C ALA A 524 8.45 11.33 3.25
N VAL A 525 9.09 10.30 2.69
CA VAL A 525 8.45 9.10 2.17
C VAL A 525 8.93 7.88 2.95
N PHE A 526 8.00 7.08 3.38
CA PHE A 526 8.23 5.72 3.87
C PHE A 526 7.71 4.74 2.82
N ASN A 527 8.56 3.84 2.32
CA ASN A 527 8.18 2.73 1.45
C ASN A 527 8.20 1.42 2.25
N GLY A 528 7.19 0.59 2.09
CA GLY A 528 7.09 -0.67 2.83
C GLY A 528 6.13 -1.68 2.21
N ILE A 529 6.02 -2.82 2.88
CA ILE A 529 5.02 -3.85 2.59
C ILE A 529 4.01 -3.86 3.72
N CYS A 530 2.76 -3.62 3.38
CA CYS A 530 1.65 -3.63 4.33
C CYS A 530 1.00 -5.01 4.37
N GLY A 531 1.05 -5.68 5.51
CA GLY A 531 0.42 -6.98 5.75
C GLY A 531 -1.00 -6.83 6.29
N ALA A 532 -1.97 -7.54 5.70
CA ALA A 532 -3.32 -7.70 6.22
C ALA A 532 -3.96 -8.98 5.66
N GLU A 533 -5.28 -9.12 5.75
CA GLU A 533 -6.04 -10.32 5.35
C GLU A 533 -5.82 -10.75 3.88
N SER A 534 -5.49 -9.85 2.99
CA SER A 534 -5.13 -10.16 1.59
C SER A 534 -3.63 -10.32 1.35
N GLY A 535 -2.85 -10.57 2.40
CA GLY A 535 -1.38 -10.73 2.33
C GLY A 535 -0.62 -9.40 2.30
N GLY A 536 0.64 -9.45 1.89
CA GLY A 536 1.52 -8.31 1.78
C GLY A 536 1.37 -7.57 0.45
N VAL A 537 1.11 -6.26 0.51
CA VAL A 537 1.06 -5.38 -0.67
C VAL A 537 2.03 -4.21 -0.52
N PRO A 538 2.76 -3.81 -1.59
CA PRO A 538 3.62 -2.64 -1.54
C PRO A 538 2.81 -1.37 -1.28
N VAL A 539 3.31 -0.50 -0.40
CA VAL A 539 2.68 0.78 -0.05
C VAL A 539 3.71 1.86 0.13
N SER A 540 3.27 3.11 0.05
CA SER A 540 4.05 4.26 0.49
C SER A 540 3.22 5.11 1.43
N ALA A 541 3.88 5.74 2.40
CA ALA A 541 3.27 6.73 3.27
C ALA A 541 4.12 8.01 3.24
N SER A 542 3.54 9.08 2.73
CA SER A 542 4.21 10.37 2.50
C SER A 542 3.55 11.44 3.35
N SER A 543 4.33 12.08 4.21
CA SER A 543 3.83 13.12 5.11
C SER A 543 4.92 14.15 5.42
N PRO A 544 4.57 15.41 5.67
CA PRO A 544 5.46 16.32 6.39
C PRO A 544 5.62 15.88 7.85
N ALA A 545 6.60 16.43 8.56
CA ALA A 545 6.64 16.30 10.01
C ALA A 545 5.42 17.00 10.61
N ILE A 546 4.86 16.42 11.68
CA ILE A 546 3.66 16.95 12.34
C ILE A 546 3.92 17.26 13.80
N PHE A 547 3.22 18.27 14.30
CA PHE A 547 3.10 18.58 15.71
C PHE A 547 1.74 18.10 16.23
N VAL A 548 1.78 17.26 17.25
CA VAL A 548 0.61 16.70 17.93
C VAL A 548 0.53 17.28 19.34
N THR A 549 -0.59 17.85 19.71
CA THR A 549 -0.75 18.55 21.00
C THR A 549 -0.82 17.61 22.19
N GLN A 550 -1.14 16.34 21.95
CA GLN A 550 -1.18 15.29 22.97
C GLN A 550 -1.03 13.91 22.31
N ILE A 551 -0.10 13.14 22.80
CA ILE A 551 0.17 11.75 22.41
C ILE A 551 0.38 10.92 23.67
N GLU A 552 0.13 9.62 23.60
CA GLU A 552 0.32 8.69 24.69
C GLU A 552 1.46 7.72 24.36
N VAL A 553 2.36 7.56 25.31
CA VAL A 553 3.49 6.65 25.22
C VAL A 553 3.50 5.76 26.44
N GLN A 554 3.64 4.47 26.20
CA GLN A 554 3.92 3.52 27.26
C GLN A 554 5.37 3.04 27.19
N LYS A 555 5.86 2.63 28.34
CA LYS A 555 7.15 1.97 28.43
C LYS A 555 7.08 0.60 27.76
N LYS A 556 7.98 0.35 26.82
CA LYS A 556 8.09 -0.97 26.17
C LYS A 556 8.32 -2.06 27.22
N THR A 557 7.57 -3.13 27.08
CA THR A 557 7.74 -4.30 27.95
C THR A 557 9.17 -4.82 27.83
N LYS A 558 9.82 -5.09 28.96
CA LYS A 558 11.17 -5.67 28.96
C LYS A 558 11.14 -7.03 28.28
N SER A 559 12.03 -7.22 27.32
CA SER A 559 12.33 -8.56 26.83
C SER A 559 12.89 -9.42 27.97
N GLN A 560 12.48 -10.68 28.05
CA GLN A 560 13.11 -11.65 28.97
C GLN A 560 14.39 -12.25 28.38
N GLU A 561 14.70 -11.93 27.13
CA GLU A 561 15.91 -12.36 26.48
C GLU A 561 17.12 -11.63 27.06
N ARG A 562 18.13 -12.42 27.41
CA ARG A 562 19.40 -11.89 27.90
C ARG A 562 20.33 -11.54 26.75
N ILE A 563 21.31 -10.68 27.01
CA ILE A 563 22.47 -10.55 26.13
C ILE A 563 23.14 -11.90 25.91
N PRO A 564 23.84 -12.12 24.78
CA PRO A 564 24.58 -13.38 24.56
C PRO A 564 25.49 -13.72 25.75
N ILE A 565 25.47 -14.98 26.20
CA ILE A 565 26.28 -15.46 27.32
C ILE A 565 27.72 -15.68 26.87
N LEU A 566 27.89 -16.15 25.62
CA LEU A 566 29.20 -16.35 25.04
C LEU A 566 29.73 -15.00 24.49
N PRO A 567 31.03 -14.73 24.69
CA PRO A 567 31.69 -13.60 24.06
C PRO A 567 31.60 -13.73 22.53
N ALA A 568 31.64 -12.58 21.82
CA ALA A 568 31.68 -12.58 20.36
C ALA A 568 32.94 -13.34 19.88
N PRO A 569 32.85 -14.14 18.80
CA PRO A 569 33.97 -14.96 18.32
C PRO A 569 35.15 -14.13 17.81
N PHE A 570 35.01 -12.83 17.74
CA PHE A 570 36.03 -11.88 17.27
C PHE A 570 36.80 -11.19 18.42
N GLU A 571 36.44 -11.45 19.69
CA GLU A 571 37.20 -11.01 20.87
C GLU A 571 38.42 -11.90 21.02
N GLY A 572 39.56 -11.50 20.43
CA GLY A 572 40.85 -12.18 20.62
C GLY A 572 41.60 -12.53 19.35
N GLY A 573 41.08 -12.17 18.18
CA GLY A 573 41.79 -12.32 16.93
C GLY A 573 42.23 -10.96 16.38
N LYS A 574 43.49 -10.59 16.58
CA LYS A 574 44.15 -9.68 15.64
C LYS A 574 44.35 -10.41 14.33
#